data_4fac9a6b0c0454170ce2e589c69d1293
#
_entry.id   4fac9a6b0c0454170ce2e589c69d1293
#
_cell.length_a   1.000
_cell.length_b   1.000
_cell.length_c   1.000
_cell.angle_alpha   90.00
_cell.angle_beta   90.00
_cell.angle_gamma   90.00
#
_symmetry.space_group_name_H-M   'P 1'
#
loop_
_entity.id
_entity.type
_entity.pdbx_description
1 polymer ?
#
loop_
_entity_poly.entity_id
_entity_poly.type
_entity_poly.pdbx_seq_one_letter_code
_entity_poly.pdbx_strand_id
1 'polypeptide(L)'
;EVIAEIGSNWEGSISKAQKIIEECKYAGADAVKFQMWRATDLYKKSHPNWKEIKKSELTFEKAKKINSLCKKLKIEFFCSAFYPEAIDFLESIKTKRYKIASRTCLFTDPYSLEILEKKAASKKPIIISMGMGGSKKKINSIFSKNEKTFCYCISEYPLKYKKIDWKNAIKFDGFSDHTTDITAPIVFTTLKKFNHSKQIYIEKHVKSKNSKGPDASASMDTQKLKEMISHIRMIEK
;
A
#
# COMPACT_ATOMS: atom_id res chain seq x y z
N GLU A 1 -2.63 0.16 13.21
CA GLU A 1 -2.95 -0.76 12.12
C GLU A 1 -1.74 -0.96 11.21
N VAL A 2 -1.43 -2.22 10.83
CA VAL A 2 -0.27 -2.56 9.98
C VAL A 2 -0.72 -3.24 8.70
N ILE A 3 -0.40 -2.63 7.56
CA ILE A 3 -0.74 -3.09 6.23
C ILE A 3 0.52 -3.64 5.54
N ALA A 4 0.46 -4.88 5.13
CA ALA A 4 1.50 -5.51 4.33
C ALA A 4 1.25 -5.22 2.84
N GLU A 5 2.06 -4.34 2.24
CA GLU A 5 2.02 -4.03 0.81
C GLU A 5 2.81 -5.07 0.03
N ILE A 6 2.12 -5.96 -0.66
CA ILE A 6 2.72 -6.99 -1.49
C ILE A 6 3.17 -6.43 -2.85
N GLY A 7 2.43 -5.44 -3.37
CA GLY A 7 2.76 -4.79 -4.64
C GLY A 7 2.96 -5.78 -5.77
N SER A 8 4.14 -5.75 -6.40
CA SER A 8 4.54 -6.67 -7.49
C SER A 8 5.29 -7.92 -7.01
N ASN A 9 5.55 -8.08 -5.71
CA ASN A 9 6.40 -9.16 -5.17
C ASN A 9 5.81 -10.57 -5.29
N TRP A 10 4.53 -10.70 -5.62
CA TRP A 10 3.90 -11.99 -5.96
C TRP A 10 4.25 -12.46 -7.39
N GLU A 11 4.90 -11.60 -8.20
CA GLU A 11 5.43 -11.91 -9.53
C GLU A 11 4.39 -12.55 -10.50
N GLY A 12 3.12 -12.15 -10.37
CA GLY A 12 2.01 -12.68 -11.17
C GLY A 12 1.61 -14.13 -10.87
N SER A 13 2.18 -14.75 -9.83
CA SER A 13 1.93 -16.16 -9.42
C SER A 13 0.99 -16.22 -8.22
N ILE A 14 -0.14 -16.93 -8.38
CA ILE A 14 -1.11 -17.12 -7.28
C ILE A 14 -0.48 -17.92 -6.12
N SER A 15 0.36 -18.90 -6.40
CA SER A 15 1.04 -19.67 -5.34
C SER A 15 2.01 -18.81 -4.54
N LYS A 16 2.76 -17.90 -5.19
CA LYS A 16 3.60 -16.92 -4.49
C LYS A 16 2.76 -15.93 -3.68
N ALA A 17 1.67 -15.42 -4.26
CA ALA A 17 0.74 -14.54 -3.54
C ALA A 17 0.20 -15.22 -2.28
N GLN A 18 -0.27 -16.48 -2.40
CA GLN A 18 -0.74 -17.27 -1.27
C GLN A 18 0.30 -17.35 -0.16
N LYS A 19 1.52 -17.77 -0.50
CA LYS A 19 2.62 -17.88 0.46
C LYS A 19 2.87 -16.56 1.20
N ILE A 20 2.99 -15.43 0.48
CA ILE A 20 3.24 -14.13 1.09
C ILE A 20 2.06 -13.72 2.00
N ILE A 21 0.81 -13.96 1.58
CA ILE A 21 -0.38 -13.65 2.38
C ILE A 21 -0.42 -14.46 3.66
N GLU A 22 -0.12 -15.77 3.59
CA GLU A 22 -0.04 -16.64 4.77
C GLU A 22 1.04 -16.18 5.74
N GLU A 23 2.23 -15.84 5.23
CA GLU A 23 3.33 -15.27 6.01
C GLU A 23 2.93 -13.94 6.67
N CYS A 24 2.25 -13.02 5.94
CA CYS A 24 1.75 -11.76 6.49
C CYS A 24 0.70 -11.98 7.57
N LYS A 25 -0.24 -12.92 7.37
CA LYS A 25 -1.24 -13.29 8.38
C LYS A 25 -0.59 -13.85 9.62
N TYR A 26 0.37 -14.75 9.47
CA TYR A 26 1.14 -15.32 10.58
C TYR A 26 1.94 -14.26 11.34
N ALA A 27 2.48 -13.27 10.62
CA ALA A 27 3.18 -12.14 11.23
C ALA A 27 2.25 -11.19 12.01
N GLY A 28 0.93 -11.28 11.86
CA GLY A 28 -0.06 -10.45 12.55
C GLY A 28 -0.44 -9.16 11.80
N ALA A 29 -0.23 -9.09 10.50
CA ALA A 29 -0.70 -7.98 9.68
C ALA A 29 -2.24 -7.91 9.69
N ASP A 30 -2.77 -6.69 9.75
CA ASP A 30 -4.22 -6.43 9.76
C ASP A 30 -4.82 -6.58 8.36
N ALA A 31 -4.06 -6.21 7.34
CA ALA A 31 -4.46 -6.35 5.94
C ALA A 31 -3.27 -6.61 5.01
N VAL A 32 -3.57 -7.15 3.83
CA VAL A 32 -2.63 -7.20 2.70
C VAL A 32 -3.12 -6.30 1.58
N LYS A 33 -2.19 -5.59 0.96
CA LYS A 33 -2.49 -4.68 -0.14
C LYS A 33 -1.76 -5.09 -1.41
N PHE A 34 -2.46 -4.93 -2.52
CA PHE A 34 -1.96 -5.14 -3.87
C PHE A 34 -2.16 -3.88 -4.72
N GLN A 35 -1.76 -3.95 -5.97
CA GLN A 35 -1.89 -2.87 -6.93
C GLN A 35 -2.55 -3.39 -8.21
N MET A 36 -3.59 -2.70 -8.67
CA MET A 36 -4.29 -3.01 -9.92
C MET A 36 -3.96 -1.91 -10.94
N TRP A 37 -2.99 -2.18 -11.78
CA TRP A 37 -2.56 -1.33 -12.89
C TRP A 37 -2.44 -2.16 -14.18
N ARG A 38 -2.47 -1.46 -15.31
CA ARG A 38 -2.12 -2.00 -16.62
C ARG A 38 -0.72 -1.49 -16.96
N ALA A 39 0.19 -2.38 -17.32
CA ALA A 39 1.58 -2.00 -17.62
C ALA A 39 1.64 -0.96 -18.76
N THR A 40 0.77 -1.11 -19.76
CA THR A 40 0.67 -0.20 -20.91
C THR A 40 0.28 1.23 -20.55
N ASP A 41 -0.44 1.44 -19.44
CA ASP A 41 -0.91 2.74 -19.01
C ASP A 41 0.16 3.52 -18.22
N LEU A 42 1.07 2.79 -17.54
CA LEU A 42 2.02 3.37 -16.60
C LEU A 42 3.47 3.30 -17.05
N TYR A 43 3.81 2.41 -17.98
CA TYR A 43 5.18 2.13 -18.39
C TYR A 43 5.32 2.01 -19.91
N LYS A 44 6.45 2.49 -20.44
CA LYS A 44 6.83 2.24 -21.84
C LYS A 44 7.25 0.79 -22.01
N LYS A 45 6.93 0.17 -23.16
CA LYS A 45 7.38 -1.21 -23.50
C LYS A 45 8.91 -1.38 -23.50
N SER A 46 9.65 -0.29 -23.67
CA SER A 46 11.11 -0.25 -23.59
C SER A 46 11.67 -0.25 -22.16
N HIS A 47 10.80 -0.27 -21.12
CA HIS A 47 11.24 -0.30 -19.73
C HIS A 47 12.06 -1.57 -19.45
N PRO A 48 13.25 -1.49 -18.80
CA PRO A 48 14.12 -2.65 -18.56
C PRO A 48 13.40 -3.85 -17.91
N ASN A 49 12.49 -3.58 -16.98
CA ASN A 49 11.73 -4.61 -16.25
C ASN A 49 10.33 -4.84 -16.85
N TRP A 50 10.12 -4.54 -18.15
CA TRP A 50 8.79 -4.64 -18.77
C TRP A 50 8.15 -6.02 -18.61
N LYS A 51 8.91 -7.10 -18.79
CA LYS A 51 8.40 -8.47 -18.70
C LYS A 51 7.88 -8.78 -17.27
N GLU A 52 8.64 -8.40 -16.26
CA GLU A 52 8.31 -8.59 -14.85
C GLU A 52 7.11 -7.75 -14.45
N ILE A 53 7.09 -6.48 -14.88
CA ILE A 53 5.96 -5.56 -14.69
C ILE A 53 4.70 -6.17 -15.32
N LYS A 54 4.74 -6.51 -16.62
CA LYS A 54 3.59 -7.08 -17.32
C LYS A 54 3.09 -8.38 -16.69
N LYS A 55 4.00 -9.25 -16.27
CA LYS A 55 3.67 -10.50 -15.58
C LYS A 55 2.96 -10.26 -14.23
N SER A 56 3.32 -9.19 -13.53
CA SER A 56 2.80 -8.84 -12.20
C SER A 56 1.47 -8.07 -12.24
N GLU A 57 0.88 -7.83 -13.41
CA GLU A 57 -0.46 -7.24 -13.51
C GLU A 57 -1.48 -8.09 -12.77
N LEU A 58 -2.24 -7.45 -11.88
CA LEU A 58 -3.30 -8.10 -11.14
C LEU A 58 -4.61 -8.04 -11.93
N THR A 59 -4.91 -9.11 -12.65
CA THR A 59 -6.17 -9.25 -13.40
C THR A 59 -7.35 -9.47 -12.44
N PHE A 60 -8.58 -9.21 -12.89
CA PHE A 60 -9.79 -9.42 -12.07
C PHE A 60 -9.93 -10.88 -11.62
N GLU A 61 -9.60 -11.84 -12.48
CA GLU A 61 -9.62 -13.25 -12.14
C GLU A 61 -8.65 -13.58 -11.01
N LYS A 62 -7.39 -13.13 -11.12
CA LYS A 62 -6.37 -13.32 -10.07
C LYS A 62 -6.76 -12.60 -8.78
N ALA A 63 -7.30 -11.38 -8.87
CA ALA A 63 -7.77 -10.63 -7.72
C ALA A 63 -8.93 -11.32 -7.00
N LYS A 64 -9.88 -11.96 -7.72
CA LYS A 64 -10.93 -12.79 -7.12
C LYS A 64 -10.35 -13.97 -6.33
N LYS A 65 -9.38 -14.68 -6.91
CA LYS A 65 -8.69 -15.82 -6.24
C LYS A 65 -7.99 -15.35 -4.96
N ILE A 66 -7.24 -14.25 -5.03
CA ILE A 66 -6.55 -13.65 -3.88
C ILE A 66 -7.54 -13.19 -2.80
N ASN A 67 -8.62 -12.48 -3.19
CA ASN A 67 -9.65 -12.06 -2.24
C ASN A 67 -10.33 -13.24 -1.54
N SER A 68 -10.63 -14.33 -2.27
CA SER A 68 -11.19 -15.55 -1.70
C SER A 68 -10.23 -16.21 -0.70
N LEU A 69 -8.95 -16.23 -1.00
CA LEU A 69 -7.91 -16.70 -0.08
C LEU A 69 -7.83 -15.83 1.18
N CYS A 70 -7.80 -14.51 1.01
CA CYS A 70 -7.77 -13.59 2.15
C CYS A 70 -8.99 -13.74 3.06
N LYS A 71 -10.18 -13.98 2.50
CA LYS A 71 -11.39 -14.28 3.27
C LYS A 71 -11.25 -15.57 4.10
N LYS A 72 -10.70 -16.64 3.51
CA LYS A 72 -10.44 -17.91 4.22
C LYS A 72 -9.45 -17.72 5.37
N LEU A 73 -8.41 -16.92 5.15
CA LEU A 73 -7.37 -16.61 6.14
C LEU A 73 -7.80 -15.54 7.17
N LYS A 74 -8.98 -14.95 7.01
CA LYS A 74 -9.48 -13.86 7.85
C LYS A 74 -8.49 -12.68 7.93
N ILE A 75 -7.98 -12.25 6.77
CA ILE A 75 -7.17 -11.05 6.59
C ILE A 75 -7.83 -10.14 5.54
N GLU A 76 -7.80 -8.84 5.75
CA GLU A 76 -8.40 -7.91 4.79
C GLU A 76 -7.55 -7.85 3.51
N PHE A 77 -8.23 -7.83 2.36
CA PHE A 77 -7.66 -7.57 1.05
C PHE A 77 -8.16 -6.25 0.50
N PHE A 78 -7.26 -5.39 0.03
CA PHE A 78 -7.62 -4.21 -0.76
C PHE A 78 -6.49 -3.81 -1.73
N CYS A 79 -6.77 -2.84 -2.60
CA CYS A 79 -5.84 -2.47 -3.67
C CYS A 79 -5.72 -0.95 -3.85
N SER A 80 -4.55 -0.53 -4.36
CA SER A 80 -4.44 0.70 -5.13
C SER A 80 -4.89 0.43 -6.56
N ALA A 81 -5.97 1.08 -7.03
CA ALA A 81 -6.47 0.97 -8.40
C ALA A 81 -6.04 2.18 -9.22
N PHE A 82 -5.54 1.92 -10.45
CA PHE A 82 -4.98 2.92 -11.35
C PHE A 82 -5.78 3.10 -12.66
N TYR A 83 -6.91 2.42 -12.80
CA TYR A 83 -7.83 2.58 -13.93
C TYR A 83 -9.29 2.38 -13.47
N PRO A 84 -10.28 2.98 -14.15
CA PRO A 84 -11.66 3.05 -13.66
C PRO A 84 -12.33 1.69 -13.44
N GLU A 85 -12.14 0.74 -14.35
CA GLU A 85 -12.78 -0.58 -14.28
C GLU A 85 -12.25 -1.41 -13.10
N ALA A 86 -11.02 -1.12 -12.61
CA ALA A 86 -10.52 -1.73 -11.40
C ALA A 86 -11.32 -1.30 -10.16
N ILE A 87 -11.85 -0.07 -10.15
CA ILE A 87 -12.71 0.42 -9.07
C ILE A 87 -14.05 -0.31 -9.10
N ASP A 88 -14.68 -0.45 -10.28
CA ASP A 88 -15.94 -1.19 -10.44
C ASP A 88 -15.80 -2.64 -9.98
N PHE A 89 -14.66 -3.25 -10.35
CA PHE A 89 -14.34 -4.59 -9.89
C PHE A 89 -14.20 -4.64 -8.35
N LEU A 90 -13.46 -3.72 -7.74
CA LEU A 90 -13.27 -3.66 -6.29
C LEU A 90 -14.61 -3.42 -5.56
N GLU A 91 -15.51 -2.62 -6.11
CA GLU A 91 -16.88 -2.48 -5.59
C GLU A 91 -17.65 -3.80 -5.67
N SER A 92 -17.54 -4.54 -6.78
CA SER A 92 -18.23 -5.83 -6.96
C SER A 92 -17.81 -6.89 -5.94
N ILE A 93 -16.57 -6.82 -5.44
CA ILE A 93 -16.07 -7.72 -4.39
C ILE A 93 -16.22 -7.16 -2.97
N LYS A 94 -16.90 -6.00 -2.84
CA LYS A 94 -17.24 -5.32 -1.59
C LYS A 94 -16.00 -4.87 -0.81
N THR A 95 -15.03 -4.22 -1.50
CA THR A 95 -13.89 -3.58 -0.81
C THR A 95 -14.38 -2.60 0.24
N LYS A 96 -13.71 -2.54 1.40
CA LYS A 96 -14.15 -1.68 2.51
C LYS A 96 -13.60 -0.26 2.41
N ARG A 97 -12.46 -0.08 1.79
CA ARG A 97 -11.70 1.18 1.70
C ARG A 97 -10.81 1.21 0.47
N TYR A 98 -10.29 2.37 0.15
CA TYR A 98 -9.39 2.58 -0.97
C TYR A 98 -8.03 3.13 -0.56
N LYS A 99 -7.01 2.79 -1.33
CA LYS A 99 -5.69 3.44 -1.27
C LYS A 99 -5.47 4.33 -2.48
N ILE A 100 -4.90 5.51 -2.23
CA ILE A 100 -4.38 6.41 -3.26
C ILE A 100 -2.85 6.40 -3.17
N ALA A 101 -2.20 5.98 -4.25
CA ALA A 101 -0.75 6.02 -4.37
C ALA A 101 -0.25 7.46 -4.59
N SER A 102 0.97 7.75 -4.17
CA SER A 102 1.57 9.09 -4.30
C SER A 102 1.56 9.62 -5.73
N ARG A 103 1.83 8.78 -6.73
CA ARG A 103 1.83 9.18 -8.14
C ARG A 103 0.46 9.63 -8.64
N THR A 104 -0.63 9.00 -8.17
CA THR A 104 -2.00 9.40 -8.54
C THR A 104 -2.32 10.81 -8.06
N CYS A 105 -1.72 11.27 -6.96
CA CYS A 105 -1.89 12.62 -6.44
C CYS A 105 -1.24 13.72 -7.31
N LEU A 106 -0.42 13.35 -8.30
CA LEU A 106 0.17 14.28 -9.27
C LEU A 106 -0.77 14.63 -10.42
N PHE A 107 -1.80 13.81 -10.68
CA PHE A 107 -2.72 13.94 -11.81
C PHE A 107 -2.05 13.81 -13.20
N THR A 108 -0.91 13.14 -13.28
CA THR A 108 -0.13 12.97 -14.51
C THR A 108 -0.33 11.62 -15.19
N ASP A 109 -0.75 10.59 -14.43
CA ASP A 109 -1.07 9.29 -15.01
C ASP A 109 -2.42 9.32 -15.73
N PRO A 110 -2.63 8.47 -16.73
CA PRO A 110 -3.95 8.26 -17.32
C PRO A 110 -4.99 7.98 -16.23
N TYR A 111 -6.18 8.50 -16.41
CA TYR A 111 -7.33 8.29 -15.50
C TYR A 111 -7.17 8.83 -14.08
N SER A 112 -6.06 9.53 -13.72
CA SER A 112 -5.84 9.97 -12.33
C SER A 112 -7.02 10.72 -11.72
N LEU A 113 -7.60 11.68 -12.45
CA LEU A 113 -8.76 12.42 -11.94
C LEU A 113 -10.00 11.53 -11.85
N GLU A 114 -10.31 10.78 -12.90
CA GLU A 114 -11.48 9.90 -12.96
C GLU A 114 -11.50 8.86 -11.84
N ILE A 115 -10.35 8.21 -11.56
CA ILE A 115 -10.26 7.23 -10.47
C ILE A 115 -10.39 7.87 -9.10
N LEU A 116 -9.92 9.12 -8.91
CA LEU A 116 -10.08 9.84 -7.66
C LEU A 116 -11.56 10.21 -7.43
N GLU A 117 -12.23 10.75 -8.45
CA GLU A 117 -13.66 11.09 -8.40
C GLU A 117 -14.53 9.85 -8.16
N LYS A 118 -14.25 8.75 -8.86
CA LYS A 118 -14.96 7.48 -8.71
C LYS A 118 -14.81 6.90 -7.30
N LYS A 119 -13.61 6.94 -6.73
CA LYS A 119 -13.37 6.55 -5.33
C LYS A 119 -14.07 7.49 -4.34
N ALA A 120 -14.08 8.80 -4.61
CA ALA A 120 -14.77 9.78 -3.78
C ALA A 120 -16.28 9.54 -3.74
N ALA A 121 -16.88 9.21 -4.89
CA ALA A 121 -18.32 8.89 -5.00
C ALA A 121 -18.74 7.68 -4.16
N SER A 122 -17.82 6.75 -3.87
CA SER A 122 -18.10 5.57 -3.04
C SER A 122 -18.38 5.91 -1.56
N LYS A 123 -17.96 7.10 -1.09
CA LYS A 123 -18.02 7.56 0.30
C LYS A 123 -17.28 6.67 1.31
N LYS A 124 -16.48 5.71 0.83
CA LYS A 124 -15.69 4.81 1.68
C LYS A 124 -14.46 5.53 2.26
N PRO A 125 -13.83 5.01 3.32
CA PRO A 125 -12.57 5.51 3.83
C PRO A 125 -11.46 5.49 2.78
N ILE A 126 -10.65 6.52 2.76
CA ILE A 126 -9.57 6.72 1.79
C ILE A 126 -8.23 6.89 2.53
N ILE A 127 -7.25 6.08 2.17
CA ILE A 127 -5.88 6.18 2.66
C ILE A 127 -5.02 6.78 1.55
N ILE A 128 -4.29 7.84 1.83
CA ILE A 128 -3.63 8.69 0.82
C ILE A 128 -2.16 8.84 1.14
N SER A 129 -1.27 8.38 0.27
CA SER A 129 0.16 8.68 0.34
C SER A 129 0.49 9.92 -0.49
N MET A 130 1.33 10.81 0.05
CA MET A 130 1.66 12.11 -0.55
C MET A 130 3.17 12.27 -0.85
N GLY A 131 3.88 11.18 -1.13
CA GLY A 131 5.34 11.14 -1.23
C GLY A 131 5.95 11.78 -2.49
N MET A 132 5.14 12.28 -3.43
CA MET A 132 5.61 12.88 -4.68
C MET A 132 5.21 14.36 -4.83
N GLY A 133 4.75 15.02 -3.76
CA GLY A 133 4.47 16.46 -3.76
C GLY A 133 3.12 16.88 -4.36
N GLY A 134 2.14 15.99 -4.41
CA GLY A 134 0.78 16.34 -4.85
C GLY A 134 0.10 17.38 -3.93
N SER A 135 -0.88 18.09 -4.48
CA SER A 135 -1.63 19.14 -3.74
C SER A 135 -2.61 18.55 -2.72
N LYS A 136 -2.28 18.64 -1.43
CA LYS A 136 -3.17 18.24 -0.33
C LYS A 136 -4.51 18.99 -0.37
N LYS A 137 -4.50 20.28 -0.76
CA LYS A 137 -5.73 21.08 -0.90
C LYS A 137 -6.65 20.50 -1.96
N LYS A 138 -6.12 20.15 -3.16
CA LYS A 138 -6.90 19.55 -4.25
C LYS A 138 -7.43 18.17 -3.86
N ILE A 139 -6.62 17.32 -3.24
CA ILE A 139 -7.03 16.01 -2.75
C ILE A 139 -8.13 16.14 -1.67
N ASN A 140 -7.99 17.05 -0.72
CA ASN A 140 -9.02 17.29 0.29
C ASN A 140 -10.36 17.75 -0.31
N SER A 141 -10.33 18.55 -1.37
CA SER A 141 -11.54 18.99 -2.08
C SER A 141 -12.26 17.82 -2.72
N ILE A 142 -11.53 16.95 -3.43
CA ILE A 142 -12.09 15.76 -4.09
C ILE A 142 -12.74 14.82 -3.06
N PHE A 143 -12.05 14.54 -1.96
CA PHE A 143 -12.53 13.63 -0.91
C PHE A 143 -13.23 14.35 0.26
N SER A 144 -13.92 15.47 0.00
CA SER A 144 -14.54 16.29 1.05
C SER A 144 -15.53 15.51 1.93
N LYS A 145 -16.19 14.48 1.36
CA LYS A 145 -17.21 13.65 2.04
C LYS A 145 -16.70 12.28 2.51
N ASN A 146 -15.40 12.00 2.37
CA ASN A 146 -14.82 10.72 2.77
C ASN A 146 -14.01 10.89 4.06
N GLU A 147 -13.99 9.85 4.88
CA GLU A 147 -12.99 9.70 5.92
C GLU A 147 -11.61 9.54 5.26
N LYS A 148 -10.61 10.29 5.74
CA LYS A 148 -9.28 10.35 5.12
C LYS A 148 -8.18 10.06 6.14
N THR A 149 -7.26 9.18 5.76
CA THR A 149 -6.00 8.92 6.45
C THR A 149 -4.86 9.37 5.55
N PHE A 150 -4.14 10.42 5.93
CA PHE A 150 -2.95 10.86 5.20
C PHE A 150 -1.71 10.16 5.73
N CYS A 151 -0.95 9.54 4.82
CA CYS A 151 0.31 8.88 5.15
C CYS A 151 1.51 9.73 4.71
N TYR A 152 2.42 9.97 5.63
CA TYR A 152 3.77 10.40 5.27
C TYR A 152 4.41 9.34 4.39
N CYS A 153 5.06 9.78 3.34
CA CYS A 153 5.69 8.90 2.36
C CYS A 153 6.81 9.64 1.66
N ILE A 154 7.90 8.94 1.36
CA ILE A 154 8.95 9.39 0.47
C ILE A 154 9.07 8.35 -0.64
N SER A 155 8.84 8.75 -1.89
CA SER A 155 8.85 7.84 -3.05
C SER A 155 10.28 7.59 -3.55
N GLU A 156 11.12 7.04 -2.67
CA GLU A 156 12.47 6.53 -2.96
C GLU A 156 12.52 5.03 -2.61
N TYR A 157 13.07 4.21 -3.48
CA TYR A 157 13.06 2.75 -3.42
C TYR A 157 14.45 2.14 -3.61
N PRO A 158 15.17 1.69 -2.56
CA PRO A 158 14.80 1.79 -1.14
C PRO A 158 15.04 3.20 -0.57
N LEU A 159 14.23 3.56 0.43
CA LEU A 159 14.39 4.82 1.16
C LEU A 159 15.58 4.75 2.14
N LYS A 160 16.43 5.78 2.12
CA LYS A 160 17.49 5.94 3.11
C LYS A 160 16.94 6.61 4.36
N TYR A 161 17.16 6.01 5.52
CA TYR A 161 16.64 6.44 6.82
C TYR A 161 16.89 7.94 7.12
N LYS A 162 18.10 8.45 6.82
CA LYS A 162 18.50 9.85 7.03
C LYS A 162 17.65 10.89 6.28
N LYS A 163 16.85 10.45 5.29
CA LYS A 163 15.97 11.35 4.51
C LYS A 163 14.61 11.55 5.14
N ILE A 164 14.29 10.81 6.20
CA ILE A 164 12.99 10.93 6.88
C ILE A 164 12.99 12.21 7.73
N ASP A 165 12.10 13.12 7.39
CA ASP A 165 11.81 14.29 8.22
C ASP A 165 10.78 13.91 9.29
N TRP A 166 11.27 13.51 10.44
CA TRP A 166 10.43 13.07 11.56
C TRP A 166 9.51 14.17 12.09
N LYS A 167 9.96 15.44 12.10
CA LYS A 167 9.14 16.58 12.52
C LYS A 167 7.92 16.75 11.60
N ASN A 168 8.07 16.45 10.33
CA ASN A 168 6.97 16.48 9.38
C ASN A 168 6.17 15.18 9.40
N ALA A 169 6.83 14.02 9.50
CA ALA A 169 6.18 12.71 9.50
C ALA A 169 5.11 12.58 10.59
N ILE A 170 5.38 13.03 11.79
CA ILE A 170 4.43 12.95 12.92
C ILE A 170 3.14 13.77 12.75
N LYS A 171 3.09 14.70 11.77
CA LYS A 171 1.88 15.44 11.42
C LYS A 171 0.89 14.65 10.58
N PHE A 172 1.28 13.48 10.11
CA PHE A 172 0.44 12.59 9.32
C PHE A 172 -0.20 11.52 10.22
N ASP A 173 -1.32 10.96 9.75
CA ASP A 173 -2.05 9.90 10.46
C ASP A 173 -1.37 8.55 10.31
N GLY A 174 -0.59 8.37 9.24
CA GLY A 174 0.09 7.14 8.90
C GLY A 174 1.45 7.35 8.25
N PHE A 175 2.15 6.25 8.08
CA PHE A 175 3.45 6.18 7.43
C PHE A 175 3.46 5.04 6.38
N SER A 176 3.68 5.40 5.11
CA SER A 176 3.91 4.44 4.02
C SER A 176 5.42 4.36 3.81
N ASP A 177 6.02 3.31 4.33
CA ASP A 177 7.47 3.16 4.48
C ASP A 177 8.11 2.35 3.35
N HIS A 178 9.19 2.90 2.79
CA HIS A 178 10.02 2.28 1.76
C HIS A 178 11.45 1.95 2.23
N THR A 179 11.72 2.00 3.53
CA THR A 179 12.98 1.44 4.07
C THR A 179 12.96 -0.09 4.02
N THR A 180 14.10 -0.75 4.17
CA THR A 180 14.18 -2.22 4.08
C THR A 180 14.18 -2.92 5.43
N ASP A 181 14.06 -2.16 6.54
CA ASP A 181 14.13 -2.68 7.90
C ASP A 181 12.89 -2.30 8.74
N ILE A 182 12.92 -2.68 10.01
CA ILE A 182 11.82 -2.48 10.97
C ILE A 182 11.89 -1.13 11.71
N THR A 183 13.02 -0.41 11.63
CA THR A 183 13.30 0.74 12.49
C THR A 183 12.38 1.91 12.24
N ALA A 184 12.19 2.31 10.98
CA ALA A 184 11.38 3.49 10.66
C ALA A 184 9.91 3.36 11.10
N PRO A 185 9.19 2.25 10.86
CA PRO A 185 7.84 2.04 11.37
C PRO A 185 7.75 2.06 12.90
N ILE A 186 8.73 1.47 13.59
CA ILE A 186 8.78 1.46 15.07
C ILE A 186 8.95 2.88 15.60
N VAL A 187 9.93 3.64 15.08
CA VAL A 187 10.16 5.03 15.47
C VAL A 187 8.91 5.89 15.22
N PHE A 188 8.28 5.76 14.03
CA PHE A 188 7.04 6.49 13.74
C PHE A 188 5.95 6.16 14.77
N THR A 189 5.72 4.88 15.06
CA THR A 189 4.72 4.44 16.02
C THR A 189 4.99 5.00 17.42
N THR A 190 6.24 4.94 17.88
CA THR A 190 6.65 5.50 19.18
C THR A 190 6.36 6.99 19.27
N LEU A 191 6.79 7.75 18.26
CA LEU A 191 6.56 9.20 18.20
C LEU A 191 5.07 9.55 18.18
N LYS A 192 4.26 8.79 17.44
CA LYS A 192 2.81 8.99 17.37
C LYS A 192 2.12 8.66 18.70
N LYS A 193 2.54 7.60 19.39
CA LYS A 193 2.02 7.25 20.73
C LYS A 193 2.40 8.31 21.76
N PHE A 194 3.63 8.79 21.73
CA PHE A 194 4.09 9.87 22.60
C PHE A 194 3.26 11.15 22.40
N ASN A 195 2.82 11.43 21.18
CA ASN A 195 1.92 12.55 20.86
C ASN A 195 0.42 12.21 21.02
N HIS A 196 0.07 11.16 21.78
CA HIS A 196 -1.31 10.76 22.11
C HIS A 196 -2.20 10.47 20.88
N SER A 197 -1.64 10.01 19.77
CA SER A 197 -2.42 9.66 18.59
C SER A 197 -3.30 8.44 18.85
N LYS A 198 -4.60 8.56 18.58
CA LYS A 198 -5.59 7.48 18.79
C LYS A 198 -5.47 6.38 17.75
N GLN A 199 -5.11 6.73 16.52
CA GLN A 199 -4.98 5.79 15.41
C GLN A 199 -3.63 5.99 14.73
N ILE A 200 -2.94 4.89 14.44
CA ILE A 200 -1.66 4.88 13.75
C ILE A 200 -1.78 3.88 12.59
N TYR A 201 -1.48 4.35 11.39
CA TYR A 201 -1.49 3.53 10.18
C TYR A 201 -0.06 3.33 9.68
N ILE A 202 0.36 2.08 9.51
CA ILE A 202 1.66 1.71 8.96
C ILE A 202 1.44 0.89 7.70
N GLU A 203 2.01 1.30 6.60
CA GLU A 203 2.07 0.53 5.37
C GLU A 203 3.53 0.17 5.07
N LYS A 204 3.82 -1.09 4.86
CA LYS A 204 5.17 -1.61 4.63
C LYS A 204 5.20 -2.54 3.44
N HIS A 205 6.08 -2.27 2.48
CA HIS A 205 6.36 -3.21 1.40
C HIS A 205 6.98 -4.49 1.94
N VAL A 206 6.41 -5.63 1.55
CA VAL A 206 6.84 -6.95 2.01
C VAL A 206 7.08 -7.91 0.86
N LYS A 207 7.97 -8.88 1.09
CA LYS A 207 8.29 -9.96 0.15
C LYS A 207 8.61 -11.25 0.89
N SER A 208 8.40 -12.39 0.23
CA SER A 208 9.08 -13.62 0.64
C SER A 208 10.57 -13.55 0.31
N LYS A 209 11.40 -14.28 1.05
CA LYS A 209 12.88 -14.28 0.94
C LYS A 209 13.41 -14.36 -0.50
N ASN A 210 12.75 -15.09 -1.38
CA ASN A 210 13.19 -15.33 -2.76
C ASN A 210 12.43 -14.49 -3.81
N SER A 211 11.65 -13.49 -3.42
CA SER A 211 10.94 -12.63 -4.38
C SER A 211 11.93 -11.76 -5.17
N LYS A 212 11.70 -11.68 -6.48
CA LYS A 212 12.49 -10.91 -7.46
C LYS A 212 11.62 -9.88 -8.22
N GLY A 213 10.43 -9.56 -7.69
CA GLY A 213 9.55 -8.58 -8.29
C GLY A 213 10.16 -7.18 -8.33
N PRO A 214 9.63 -6.26 -9.16
CA PRO A 214 10.12 -4.89 -9.27
C PRO A 214 10.22 -4.15 -7.93
N ASP A 215 9.35 -4.45 -6.95
CA ASP A 215 9.36 -3.82 -5.62
C ASP A 215 10.32 -4.50 -4.63
N ALA A 216 10.98 -5.62 -5.00
CA ALA A 216 11.72 -6.46 -4.06
C ALA A 216 12.89 -5.74 -3.38
N SER A 217 13.55 -4.80 -4.07
CA SER A 217 14.69 -4.03 -3.53
C SER A 217 14.30 -3.09 -2.37
N ALA A 218 13.05 -2.64 -2.34
CA ALA A 218 12.52 -1.75 -1.31
C ALA A 218 11.59 -2.47 -0.33
N SER A 219 11.53 -3.80 -0.39
CA SER A 219 10.61 -4.61 0.40
C SER A 219 11.35 -5.34 1.52
N MET A 220 10.70 -5.40 2.66
CA MET A 220 11.16 -6.15 3.83
C MET A 220 10.74 -7.62 3.75
N ASP A 221 11.57 -8.54 4.23
CA ASP A 221 11.20 -9.94 4.34
C ASP A 221 10.07 -10.14 5.37
N THR A 222 9.14 -11.03 5.06
CA THR A 222 8.00 -11.36 5.93
C THR A 222 8.40 -11.88 7.32
N GLN A 223 9.59 -12.45 7.47
CA GLN A 223 10.14 -12.81 8.79
C GLN A 223 10.36 -11.58 9.68
N LYS A 224 10.95 -10.52 9.12
CA LYS A 224 11.12 -9.24 9.83
C LYS A 224 9.77 -8.52 10.09
N LEU A 225 8.75 -8.78 9.27
CA LEU A 225 7.43 -8.23 9.48
C LEU A 225 6.83 -8.65 10.83
N LYS A 226 7.00 -9.92 11.22
CA LYS A 226 6.54 -10.42 12.52
C LYS A 226 7.21 -9.69 13.67
N GLU A 227 8.52 -9.50 13.59
CA GLU A 227 9.31 -8.75 14.59
C GLU A 227 8.81 -7.30 14.68
N MET A 228 8.69 -6.62 13.55
CA MET A 228 8.18 -5.25 13.49
C MET A 228 6.79 -5.12 14.15
N ILE A 229 5.86 -6.01 13.79
CA ILE A 229 4.50 -5.97 14.32
C ILE A 229 4.50 -6.24 15.82
N SER A 230 5.31 -7.20 16.31
CA SER A 230 5.44 -7.47 17.74
C SER A 230 5.85 -6.22 18.52
N HIS A 231 6.86 -5.49 18.04
CA HIS A 231 7.29 -4.23 18.66
C HIS A 231 6.20 -3.15 18.62
N ILE A 232 5.53 -2.99 17.46
CA ILE A 232 4.43 -2.03 17.32
C ILE A 232 3.31 -2.34 18.32
N ARG A 233 2.90 -3.61 18.45
CA ARG A 233 1.85 -4.00 19.40
C ARG A 233 2.25 -3.82 20.87
N MET A 234 3.54 -3.95 21.21
CA MET A 234 4.02 -3.61 22.56
C MET A 234 3.94 -2.10 22.83
N ILE A 235 4.25 -1.26 21.86
CA ILE A 235 4.17 0.21 21.97
C ILE A 235 2.71 0.68 22.05
N GLU A 236 1.77 -0.02 21.38
CA GLU A 236 0.35 0.33 21.37
C GLU A 236 -0.35 0.06 22.72
N LYS A 237 0.17 -0.84 23.55
CA LYS A 237 -0.34 -1.14 24.91
C LYS A 237 -0.01 -0.02 25.90
#